data_3e03616a315167e8a50002bde3c52f7a
#
_entry.id   3e03616a315167e8a50002bde3c52f7a
#
_cell.length_a   1.000
_cell.length_b   1.000
_cell.length_c   1.000
_cell.angle_alpha   90.00
_cell.angle_beta   90.00
_cell.angle_gamma   90.00
#
_symmetry.space_group_name_H-M   'P 1'
#
loop_
_entity.id
_entity.type
_entity.pdbx_description
1 polymer ?
#
loop_
_entity_poly.entity_id
_entity_poly.type
_entity_poly.pdbx_seq_one_letter_code
_entity_poly.pdbx_strand_id
1 'polypeptide(L)'
;MPRNILVADDDEAMLDVYTRLFTGTGYLISKTSSFAEAARLINSKNYDLLITDLMLGDGLGTDLIKIFERKQAGAKSLLVSGSVAILPPEQVPDVYFEKPFKAEVFLAAVTKALAQVRAVKISQKAVAL
;
A
#
# COMPACT_ATOMS: atom_id res chain seq x y z
N MET A 1 -16.60 -9.88 -0.69
CA MET A 1 -15.93 -9.22 0.47
C MET A 1 -15.19 -8.00 -0.01
N PRO A 2 -15.43 -6.81 0.56
CA PRO A 2 -14.68 -5.62 0.18
C PRO A 2 -13.20 -5.77 0.55
N ARG A 3 -12.36 -5.13 -0.25
CA ARG A 3 -10.92 -5.11 -0.02
C ARG A 3 -10.56 -4.01 0.97
N ASN A 4 -9.65 -4.32 1.89
CA ASN A 4 -9.16 -3.38 2.89
C ASN A 4 -7.79 -2.85 2.46
N ILE A 5 -7.70 -1.54 2.32
CA ILE A 5 -6.47 -0.86 1.89
C ILE A 5 -6.01 0.09 2.99
N LEU A 6 -4.74 -0.01 3.39
CA LEU A 6 -4.13 0.94 4.31
C LEU A 6 -3.31 1.94 3.49
N VAL A 7 -3.54 3.22 3.73
CA VAL A 7 -2.81 4.31 3.06
C VAL A 7 -2.06 5.11 4.12
N ALA A 8 -0.75 5.21 3.97
CA ALA A 8 0.12 5.96 4.88
C ALA A 8 0.80 7.11 4.12
N ASP A 9 0.52 8.34 4.51
CA ASP A 9 1.10 9.54 3.93
C ASP A 9 1.01 10.67 4.95
N ASP A 10 2.12 11.33 5.24
CA ASP A 10 2.14 12.43 6.23
C ASP A 10 1.59 13.74 5.68
N ASP A 11 1.27 13.81 4.39
CA ASP A 11 0.64 14.97 3.78
C ASP A 11 -0.89 14.82 3.80
N GLU A 12 -1.56 15.62 4.60
CA GLU A 12 -3.02 15.59 4.73
C GLU A 12 -3.72 15.86 3.39
N ALA A 13 -3.17 16.76 2.57
CA ALA A 13 -3.75 17.04 1.26
C ALA A 13 -3.69 15.79 0.37
N MET A 14 -2.63 15.00 0.48
CA MET A 14 -2.52 13.76 -0.27
C MET A 14 -3.49 12.70 0.23
N LEU A 15 -3.73 12.62 1.54
CA LEU A 15 -4.74 11.72 2.09
C LEU A 15 -6.14 12.07 1.57
N ASP A 16 -6.44 13.34 1.39
CA ASP A 16 -7.70 13.79 0.77
C ASP A 16 -7.79 13.37 -0.70
N VAL A 17 -6.68 13.43 -1.43
CA VAL A 17 -6.62 12.94 -2.81
C VAL A 17 -6.96 11.45 -2.87
N TYR A 18 -6.38 10.64 -1.99
CA TYR A 18 -6.69 9.22 -1.93
C TYR A 18 -8.17 8.97 -1.62
N THR A 19 -8.75 9.72 -0.71
CA THR A 19 -10.18 9.61 -0.40
C THR A 19 -11.03 9.81 -1.66
N ARG A 20 -10.70 10.81 -2.46
CA ARG A 20 -11.43 11.08 -3.71
C ARG A 20 -11.18 10.01 -4.75
N LEU A 21 -9.93 9.53 -4.90
CA LEU A 21 -9.59 8.50 -5.86
C LEU A 21 -10.36 7.20 -5.62
N PHE A 22 -10.55 6.84 -4.35
CA PHE A 22 -11.19 5.58 -4.00
C PHE A 22 -12.70 5.68 -3.81
N THR A 23 -13.28 6.86 -3.92
CA THR A 23 -14.74 7.05 -3.85
C THR A 23 -15.41 6.24 -4.97
N GLY A 24 -16.41 5.45 -4.62
CA GLY A 24 -17.17 4.64 -5.58
C GLY A 24 -16.53 3.32 -5.98
N THR A 25 -15.32 3.01 -5.48
CA THR A 25 -14.63 1.74 -5.82
C THR A 25 -15.13 0.56 -4.99
N GLY A 26 -15.77 0.80 -3.86
CA GLY A 26 -16.15 -0.23 -2.91
C GLY A 26 -15.04 -0.71 -1.99
N TYR A 27 -13.82 -0.21 -2.14
CA TYR A 27 -12.72 -0.54 -1.24
C TYR A 27 -12.90 0.15 0.10
N LEU A 28 -12.50 -0.52 1.19
CA LEU A 28 -12.48 0.05 2.53
C LEU A 28 -11.09 0.62 2.80
N ILE A 29 -11.01 1.93 2.97
CA ILE A 29 -9.74 2.64 3.08
C ILE A 29 -9.52 3.07 4.52
N SER A 30 -8.37 2.69 5.09
CA SER A 30 -7.87 3.23 6.34
C SER A 30 -6.73 4.18 6.02
N LYS A 31 -6.74 5.38 6.57
CA LYS A 31 -5.71 6.40 6.31
C LYS A 31 -4.96 6.69 7.60
N THR A 32 -3.65 6.87 7.48
CA THR A 32 -2.82 7.29 8.61
C THR A 32 -1.74 8.25 8.13
N SER A 33 -1.32 9.15 9.01
CA SER A 33 -0.31 10.16 8.70
C SER A 33 1.05 9.84 9.32
N SER A 34 1.21 8.70 10.03
CA SER A 34 2.47 8.38 10.69
C SER A 34 2.86 6.93 10.49
N PHE A 35 4.17 6.68 10.55
CA PHE A 35 4.74 5.33 10.53
C PHE A 35 4.26 4.52 11.73
N ALA A 36 4.34 5.09 12.93
CA ALA A 36 3.98 4.41 14.17
C ALA A 36 2.54 3.92 14.16
N GLU A 37 1.61 4.77 13.74
CA GLU A 37 0.21 4.38 13.65
C GLU A 37 -0.03 3.33 12.56
N ALA A 38 0.62 3.48 11.41
CA ALA A 38 0.51 2.49 10.34
C ALA A 38 0.99 1.12 10.80
N ALA A 39 2.14 1.06 11.49
CA ALA A 39 2.65 -0.19 12.04
C ALA A 39 1.69 -0.81 13.05
N ARG A 40 1.09 0.00 13.91
CA ARG A 40 0.09 -0.45 14.88
C ARG A 40 -1.14 -1.05 14.18
N LEU A 41 -1.63 -0.38 13.16
CA LEU A 41 -2.77 -0.87 12.38
C LEU A 41 -2.45 -2.19 11.66
N ILE A 42 -1.26 -2.30 11.08
CA ILE A 42 -0.82 -3.53 10.43
C ILE A 42 -0.82 -4.70 11.42
N ASN A 43 -0.37 -4.46 12.64
CA ASN A 43 -0.30 -5.50 13.66
C ASN A 43 -1.67 -5.89 14.22
N SER A 44 -2.65 -5.00 14.18
CA SER A 44 -3.97 -5.23 14.78
C SER A 44 -5.05 -5.67 13.81
N LYS A 45 -4.83 -5.52 12.50
CA LYS A 45 -5.86 -5.76 11.48
C LYS A 45 -5.20 -6.28 10.20
N ASN A 46 -5.96 -7.04 9.41
CA ASN A 46 -5.49 -7.50 8.10
C ASN A 46 -5.87 -6.52 7.00
N TYR A 47 -4.93 -6.27 6.10
CA TYR A 47 -5.14 -5.45 4.92
C TYR A 47 -4.78 -6.23 3.67
N ASP A 48 -5.45 -5.93 2.57
CA ASP A 48 -5.18 -6.56 1.27
C ASP A 48 -4.07 -5.83 0.52
N LEU A 49 -3.88 -4.55 0.80
CA LEU A 49 -2.89 -3.71 0.13
C LEU A 49 -2.41 -2.61 1.06
N LEU A 50 -1.12 -2.32 1.02
CA LEU A 50 -0.52 -1.15 1.65
C LEU A 50 -0.08 -0.17 0.57
N ILE A 51 -0.49 1.08 0.69
CA ILE A 51 0.00 2.19 -0.13
C ILE A 51 0.71 3.15 0.83
N THR A 52 1.97 3.42 0.60
CA THR A 52 2.74 4.27 1.51
C THR A 52 3.65 5.24 0.78
N ASP A 53 3.77 6.44 1.32
CA ASP A 53 4.84 7.35 0.96
C ASP A 53 6.18 6.81 1.48
N LEU A 54 7.26 7.17 0.83
CA LEU A 54 8.61 6.82 1.28
C LEU A 54 8.96 7.52 2.59
N MET A 55 8.64 8.82 2.70
CA MET A 55 9.02 9.65 3.84
C MET A 55 7.80 9.93 4.72
N LEU A 56 7.73 9.31 5.89
CA LEU A 56 6.60 9.48 6.81
C LEU A 56 6.97 10.31 8.05
N GLY A 57 7.97 11.17 7.97
CA GLY A 57 8.34 11.97 9.12
C GLY A 57 8.99 11.19 10.27
N ASP A 58 8.34 10.13 10.72
CA ASP A 58 8.81 9.27 11.82
C ASP A 58 9.32 7.90 11.34
N GLY A 59 9.47 7.69 10.04
CA GLY A 59 10.01 6.44 9.51
C GLY A 59 9.92 6.38 7.99
N LEU A 60 10.47 5.32 7.41
CA LEU A 60 10.49 5.12 5.97
C LEU A 60 9.40 4.15 5.53
N GLY A 61 8.70 4.49 4.44
CA GLY A 61 7.69 3.61 3.86
C GLY A 61 8.23 2.26 3.44
N THR A 62 9.50 2.19 3.02
CA THR A 62 10.13 0.90 2.70
C THR A 62 10.25 -0.01 3.90
N ASP A 63 10.49 0.53 5.09
CA ASP A 63 10.49 -0.26 6.33
C ASP A 63 9.08 -0.70 6.70
N LEU A 64 8.09 0.15 6.46
CA LEU A 64 6.70 -0.21 6.68
C LEU A 64 6.25 -1.36 5.77
N ILE A 65 6.68 -1.34 4.52
CA ILE A 65 6.42 -2.43 3.57
C ILE A 65 7.00 -3.75 4.10
N LYS A 66 8.22 -3.73 4.63
CA LYS A 66 8.83 -4.93 5.21
C LYS A 66 8.03 -5.48 6.39
N ILE A 67 7.54 -4.62 7.26
CA ILE A 67 6.69 -5.02 8.40
C ILE A 67 5.41 -5.69 7.87
N PHE A 68 4.78 -5.07 6.88
CA PHE A 68 3.54 -5.57 6.31
C PHE A 68 3.72 -6.94 5.62
N GLU A 69 4.75 -7.06 4.80
CA GLU A 69 5.02 -8.30 4.06
C GLU A 69 5.42 -9.45 4.98
N ARG A 70 6.12 -9.16 6.09
CA ARG A 70 6.44 -10.18 7.10
C ARG A 70 5.20 -10.71 7.79
N LYS A 71 4.24 -9.83 8.06
CA LYS A 71 3.00 -10.24 8.73
C LYS A 71 2.09 -11.03 7.81
N GLN A 72 1.99 -10.65 6.54
CA GLN A 72 1.07 -11.27 5.59
C GLN A 72 1.82 -11.75 4.34
N ALA A 73 2.05 -13.06 4.25
CA ALA A 73 2.65 -13.65 3.07
C ALA A 73 1.76 -13.39 1.84
N GLY A 74 2.38 -12.99 0.74
CA GLY A 74 1.67 -12.69 -0.50
C GLY A 74 0.99 -11.32 -0.55
N ALA A 75 1.05 -10.55 0.53
CA ALA A 75 0.52 -9.19 0.54
C ALA A 75 1.29 -8.29 -0.41
N LYS A 76 0.61 -7.32 -1.00
CA LYS A 76 1.20 -6.40 -1.97
C LYS A 76 1.26 -4.99 -1.40
N SER A 77 2.26 -4.24 -1.85
CA SER A 77 2.48 -2.86 -1.44
C SER A 77 2.79 -1.99 -2.64
N LEU A 78 2.35 -0.73 -2.58
CA LEU A 78 2.71 0.29 -3.57
C LEU A 78 3.40 1.45 -2.85
N LEU A 79 4.57 1.81 -3.35
CA LEU A 79 5.31 2.97 -2.85
C LEU A 79 4.95 4.18 -3.72
N VAL A 80 4.62 5.31 -3.09
CA VAL A 80 4.27 6.54 -3.79
C VAL A 80 5.09 7.68 -3.18
N SER A 81 5.97 8.30 -3.96
CA SER A 81 6.82 9.36 -3.42
C SER A 81 7.36 10.30 -4.49
N GLY A 82 7.67 11.53 -4.11
CA GLY A 82 8.46 12.45 -4.93
C GLY A 82 9.97 12.25 -4.78
N SER A 83 10.41 11.32 -3.93
CA SER A 83 11.82 11.23 -3.49
C SER A 83 12.44 9.84 -3.67
N VAL A 84 11.91 9.01 -4.58
CA VAL A 84 12.42 7.64 -4.80
C VAL A 84 13.90 7.64 -5.19
N ALA A 85 14.36 8.68 -5.87
CA ALA A 85 15.75 8.78 -6.34
C ALA A 85 16.78 8.79 -5.21
N ILE A 86 16.38 9.03 -3.95
CA ILE A 86 17.30 8.98 -2.81
C ILE A 86 17.57 7.57 -2.32
N LEU A 87 16.82 6.57 -2.79
CA LEU A 87 17.02 5.18 -2.40
C LEU A 87 18.13 4.53 -3.20
N PRO A 88 18.93 3.64 -2.58
CA PRO A 88 19.80 2.75 -3.35
C PRO A 88 18.96 1.91 -4.33
N PRO A 89 19.47 1.61 -5.53
CA PRO A 89 18.69 0.86 -6.53
C PRO A 89 18.09 -0.45 -6.02
N GLU A 90 18.80 -1.15 -5.14
CA GLU A 90 18.33 -2.42 -4.58
C GLU A 90 17.18 -2.27 -3.59
N GLN A 91 16.91 -1.05 -3.12
CA GLN A 91 15.81 -0.76 -2.22
C GLN A 91 14.58 -0.20 -2.93
N VAL A 92 14.69 0.09 -4.22
CA VAL A 92 13.56 0.60 -5.00
C VAL A 92 12.65 -0.57 -5.35
N PRO A 93 11.36 -0.54 -4.94
CA PRO A 93 10.42 -1.60 -5.30
C PRO A 93 10.24 -1.71 -6.82
N ASP A 94 9.86 -2.89 -7.30
CA ASP A 94 9.56 -3.10 -8.72
C ASP A 94 8.42 -2.21 -9.21
N VAL A 95 7.43 -1.97 -8.35
CA VAL A 95 6.30 -1.10 -8.65
C VAL A 95 6.28 0.07 -7.68
N TYR A 96 6.42 1.27 -8.21
CA TYR A 96 6.31 2.50 -7.44
C TYR A 96 5.77 3.63 -8.32
N PHE A 97 5.27 4.67 -7.67
CA PHE A 97 4.74 5.86 -8.35
C PHE A 97 5.45 7.11 -7.87
N GLU A 98 5.87 7.95 -8.80
CA GLU A 98 6.38 9.27 -8.49
C GLU A 98 5.23 10.28 -8.48
N LYS A 99 5.23 11.15 -7.48
CA LYS A 99 4.27 12.25 -7.40
C LYS A 99 4.71 13.40 -8.31
N PRO A 100 3.81 14.04 -9.07
CA PRO A 100 2.39 13.70 -9.23
C PRO A 100 2.21 12.52 -10.19
N PHE A 101 1.15 11.73 -9.98
CA PHE A 101 0.83 10.58 -10.84
C PHE A 101 -0.55 10.75 -11.47
N LYS A 102 -0.81 9.98 -12.52
CA LYS A 102 -2.11 9.96 -13.19
C LYS A 102 -3.05 9.02 -12.45
N ALA A 103 -4.26 9.50 -12.12
CA ALA A 103 -5.25 8.75 -11.37
C ALA A 103 -5.57 7.39 -12.01
N GLU A 104 -5.79 7.37 -13.33
CA GLU A 104 -6.15 6.15 -14.05
C GLU A 104 -5.03 5.10 -13.98
N VAL A 105 -3.79 5.52 -14.12
CA VAL A 105 -2.63 4.63 -14.06
C VAL A 105 -2.47 4.05 -12.65
N PHE A 106 -2.64 4.90 -11.65
CA PHE A 106 -2.56 4.49 -10.25
C PHE A 106 -3.66 3.49 -9.89
N LEU A 107 -4.91 3.78 -10.25
CA LEU A 107 -6.04 2.90 -9.96
C LEU A 107 -5.93 1.55 -10.70
N ALA A 108 -5.39 1.55 -11.91
CA ALA A 108 -5.12 0.31 -12.63
C ALA A 108 -4.09 -0.56 -11.89
N ALA A 109 -3.04 0.06 -11.34
CA ALA A 109 -2.04 -0.66 -10.56
C ALA A 109 -2.61 -1.21 -9.26
N VAL A 110 -3.51 -0.47 -8.60
CA VAL A 110 -4.22 -0.95 -7.41
C VAL A 110 -5.05 -2.20 -7.75
N THR A 111 -5.82 -2.14 -8.82
CA THR A 111 -6.64 -3.26 -9.27
C THR A 111 -5.78 -4.49 -9.54
N LYS A 112 -4.66 -4.31 -10.24
CA LYS A 112 -3.72 -5.39 -10.56
C LYS A 112 -3.12 -5.99 -9.29
N ALA A 113 -2.69 -5.16 -8.35
CA ALA A 113 -2.11 -5.63 -7.08
C ALA A 113 -3.11 -6.46 -6.28
N LEU A 114 -4.36 -6.00 -6.19
CA LEU A 114 -5.42 -6.72 -5.49
C LEU A 114 -5.75 -8.05 -6.16
N ALA A 115 -5.73 -8.12 -7.48
CA ALA A 115 -5.94 -9.36 -8.22
C ALA A 115 -4.83 -10.38 -7.92
N GLN A 116 -3.58 -9.94 -7.79
CA GLN A 116 -2.46 -10.81 -7.44
C GLN A 116 -2.58 -11.38 -6.03
N VAL A 117 -3.01 -10.58 -5.06
CA VAL A 117 -3.28 -11.04 -3.69
C VAL A 117 -4.34 -12.13 -3.70
N ARG A 118 -5.42 -11.92 -4.46
CA ARG A 118 -6.50 -12.89 -4.59
C ARG A 118 -6.01 -14.21 -5.19
N ALA A 119 -5.19 -14.14 -6.25
CA ALA A 119 -4.64 -15.32 -6.90
C ALA A 119 -3.77 -16.14 -5.95
N VAL A 120 -2.93 -15.50 -5.14
CA VAL A 120 -2.11 -16.16 -4.13
C VAL A 120 -2.99 -16.86 -3.10
N LYS A 121 -4.04 -16.21 -2.60
CA LYS A 121 -4.97 -16.80 -1.64
C LYS A 121 -5.68 -18.04 -2.20
N ILE A 122 -6.12 -17.98 -3.44
CA ILE A 122 -6.76 -19.11 -4.12
C ILE A 122 -5.77 -20.28 -4.26
N SER A 123 -4.54 -20.00 -4.67
CA SER A 123 -3.50 -21.00 -4.83
C SER A 123 -3.19 -21.70 -3.50
N GLN A 124 -3.11 -20.95 -2.40
CA GLN A 124 -2.90 -21.51 -1.07
C GLN A 124 -4.04 -22.43 -0.64
N LYS A 125 -5.27 -22.05 -0.95
CA LYS A 125 -6.43 -22.90 -0.68
C LYS A 125 -6.36 -24.23 -1.43
N ALA A 126 -6.00 -24.18 -2.70
CA ALA A 126 -5.86 -25.38 -3.52
C ALA A 126 -4.80 -26.34 -2.95
N VAL A 127 -3.69 -25.81 -2.47
CA VAL A 127 -2.61 -26.59 -1.88
C VAL A 127 -3.06 -27.24 -0.56
N ALA A 128 -3.92 -26.59 0.20
CA ALA A 128 -4.40 -27.10 1.48
C ALA A 128 -5.37 -28.29 1.35
N LEU A 129 -5.89 -28.53 0.17
CA LEU A 129 -6.75 -29.66 -0.09
C LEU A 129 -5.96 -30.95 -0.26
#